data_ef1bdbdafef48bdf172922da290840ab
#
_entry.id   ef1bdbdafef48bdf172922da290840ab
#
_cell.length_a   1.000
_cell.length_b   1.000
_cell.length_c   1.000
_cell.angle_alpha   90.00
_cell.angle_beta   90.00
_cell.angle_gamma   90.00
#
_symmetry.space_group_name_H-M   'P 1'
#
loop_
_entity.id
_entity.type
_entity.pdbx_description
1 polymer ?
#
loop_
_entity_poly.entity_id
_entity_poly.type
_entity_poly.pdbx_seq_one_letter_code
_entity_poly.pdbx_strand_id
1 'polypeptide(L)'
;GMFRHREWIYEALREQFPGCRFHSFADEHVQKQESFEFHGNTTTEAAVITEYGVKFRADPAGAHKTGFFADQRENREWLSRQVEGKSVLDLCCNTGGFAVYAAARGASEVVGVDIDQDVIQIAKGNAKLNNARPKFVQADIFPYLRDAANRGEQYDVVILDPAKMTRDREQVIAALKKYLDMNKLALGVVKPGGLFATFSCTGLVSEEQFLDMLRRAAYFSGRTIQILKVAGAGPDHPFMAHVQESRYLKAVFCRVVD
;
A
#
# COMPACT_ATOMS: atom_id res chain seq x y z
N GLY A 1 14.14 7.29 -23.83
CA GLY A 1 13.69 6.39 -22.79
C GLY A 1 13.41 4.98 -23.30
N MET A 2 12.89 4.12 -22.45
CA MET A 2 12.59 2.70 -22.72
C MET A 2 11.60 2.47 -23.87
N PHE A 3 10.74 3.45 -24.17
CA PHE A 3 9.77 3.39 -25.27
C PHE A 3 10.39 3.04 -26.63
N ARG A 4 11.60 3.56 -26.94
CA ARG A 4 12.32 3.26 -28.20
C ARG A 4 12.73 1.79 -28.32
N HIS A 5 12.83 1.08 -27.22
CA HIS A 5 13.29 -0.31 -27.13
C HIS A 5 12.16 -1.29 -26.86
N ARG A 6 10.88 -0.84 -26.91
CA ARG A 6 9.73 -1.67 -26.51
C ARG A 6 9.62 -2.98 -27.29
N GLU A 7 9.92 -2.98 -28.59
CA GLU A 7 9.82 -4.19 -29.40
C GLU A 7 10.86 -5.25 -28.95
N TRP A 8 12.08 -4.85 -28.65
CA TRP A 8 13.09 -5.76 -28.10
C TRP A 8 12.68 -6.29 -26.72
N ILE A 9 12.04 -5.46 -25.90
CA ILE A 9 11.50 -5.89 -24.60
C ILE A 9 10.39 -6.92 -24.81
N TYR A 10 9.51 -6.71 -25.79
CA TYR A 10 8.44 -7.65 -26.10
C TYR A 10 8.99 -8.97 -26.66
N GLU A 11 10.00 -8.94 -27.49
CA GLU A 11 10.66 -10.15 -28.00
C GLU A 11 11.30 -10.94 -26.85
N ALA A 12 12.10 -10.30 -26.01
CA ALA A 12 12.71 -10.95 -24.86
C ALA A 12 11.67 -11.53 -23.88
N LEU A 13 10.55 -10.82 -23.66
CA LEU A 13 9.46 -11.32 -22.82
C LEU A 13 8.71 -12.50 -23.46
N ARG A 14 8.52 -12.52 -24.81
CA ARG A 14 7.92 -13.67 -25.51
C ARG A 14 8.79 -14.91 -25.41
N GLU A 15 10.10 -14.75 -25.48
CA GLU A 15 11.06 -15.85 -25.31
C GLU A 15 10.98 -16.46 -23.91
N GLN A 16 10.91 -15.61 -22.88
CA GLN A 16 10.86 -16.04 -21.48
C GLN A 16 9.47 -16.54 -21.06
N PHE A 17 8.39 -15.97 -21.61
CA PHE A 17 7.00 -16.24 -21.29
C PHE A 17 6.18 -16.51 -22.54
N PRO A 18 6.32 -17.71 -23.16
CA PRO A 18 5.56 -18.04 -24.35
C PRO A 18 4.04 -17.92 -24.12
N GLY A 19 3.35 -17.23 -25.03
CA GLY A 19 1.91 -17.02 -24.96
C GLY A 19 1.47 -15.85 -24.05
N CYS A 20 2.39 -15.07 -23.48
CA CYS A 20 2.04 -13.87 -22.73
C CYS A 20 1.41 -12.80 -23.64
N ARG A 21 0.45 -12.06 -23.09
CA ARG A 21 -0.17 -10.90 -23.72
C ARG A 21 0.45 -9.63 -23.11
N PHE A 22 0.75 -8.64 -23.97
CA PHE A 22 1.32 -7.37 -23.53
C PHE A 22 0.22 -6.32 -23.42
N HIS A 23 0.17 -5.68 -22.27
CA HIS A 23 -0.54 -4.43 -22.09
C HIS A 23 0.48 -3.32 -21.93
N SER A 24 0.39 -2.30 -22.78
CA SER A 24 1.29 -1.16 -22.73
C SER A 24 0.49 0.11 -22.47
N PHE A 25 0.89 0.82 -21.46
CA PHE A 25 0.30 2.08 -21.06
C PHE A 25 1.42 3.12 -20.85
N ALA A 26 1.18 4.32 -21.26
CA ALA A 26 2.01 5.47 -20.97
C ALA A 26 1.15 6.64 -20.51
N ASP A 27 1.39 7.13 -19.31
CA ASP A 27 0.72 8.29 -18.76
C ASP A 27 0.96 9.52 -19.66
N GLU A 28 -0.06 10.33 -19.94
CA GLU A 28 0.06 11.52 -20.79
C GLU A 28 1.14 12.50 -20.30
N HIS A 29 1.31 12.62 -18.98
CA HIS A 29 2.35 13.45 -18.41
C HIS A 29 3.75 12.93 -18.79
N VAL A 30 3.95 11.61 -18.73
CA VAL A 30 5.22 10.96 -19.12
C VAL A 30 5.46 11.09 -20.63
N GLN A 31 4.40 10.95 -21.45
CA GLN A 31 4.50 11.15 -22.89
C GLN A 31 4.96 12.58 -23.22
N LYS A 32 4.38 13.60 -22.58
CA LYS A 32 4.78 15.00 -22.73
C LYS A 32 6.21 15.26 -22.24
N GLN A 33 6.58 14.70 -21.10
CA GLN A 33 7.90 14.88 -20.50
C GLN A 33 9.02 14.24 -21.32
N GLU A 34 8.77 13.06 -21.92
CA GLU A 34 9.74 12.32 -22.71
C GLU A 34 9.59 12.54 -24.23
N SER A 35 8.69 13.42 -24.65
CA SER A 35 8.46 13.83 -26.05
C SER A 35 8.18 12.65 -26.99
N PHE A 36 7.21 11.79 -26.64
CA PHE A 36 6.70 10.73 -27.50
C PHE A 36 5.18 10.65 -27.43
N GLU A 37 4.56 10.12 -28.47
CA GLU A 37 3.14 9.80 -28.50
C GLU A 37 2.95 8.29 -28.47
N PHE A 38 2.04 7.81 -27.65
CA PHE A 38 1.72 6.40 -27.55
C PHE A 38 0.22 6.21 -27.32
N HIS A 39 -0.42 5.56 -28.25
CA HIS A 39 -1.78 5.09 -28.10
C HIS A 39 -1.73 3.63 -27.66
N GLY A 40 -1.88 3.40 -26.36
CA GLY A 40 -1.81 2.08 -25.78
C GLY A 40 -2.91 1.13 -26.25
N ASN A 41 -2.65 -0.15 -26.14
CA ASN A 41 -3.64 -1.18 -26.32
C ASN A 41 -4.56 -1.18 -25.06
N THR A 42 -5.80 -0.71 -25.21
CA THR A 42 -6.76 -0.57 -24.10
C THR A 42 -7.57 -1.83 -23.82
N THR A 43 -7.37 -2.90 -24.57
CA THR A 43 -8.14 -4.14 -24.44
C THR A 43 -7.40 -5.20 -23.64
N THR A 44 -7.26 -4.98 -22.33
CA THR A 44 -6.86 -6.06 -21.42
C THR A 44 -8.03 -6.46 -20.54
N GLU A 45 -8.29 -7.76 -20.51
CA GLU A 45 -9.22 -8.31 -19.53
C GLU A 45 -8.55 -8.35 -18.15
N ALA A 46 -9.33 -8.00 -17.13
CA ALA A 46 -8.88 -8.17 -15.75
C ALA A 46 -8.59 -9.65 -15.48
N ALA A 47 -7.47 -9.91 -14.83
CA ALA A 47 -7.06 -11.25 -14.44
C ALA A 47 -7.25 -11.47 -12.94
N VAL A 48 -7.51 -12.71 -12.52
CA VAL A 48 -7.42 -13.09 -11.12
C VAL A 48 -6.01 -13.61 -10.88
N ILE A 49 -5.28 -12.93 -10.00
CA ILE A 49 -3.96 -13.35 -9.53
C ILE A 49 -4.08 -14.00 -8.15
N THR A 50 -3.14 -14.86 -7.81
CA THR A 50 -3.06 -15.49 -6.49
C THR A 50 -1.72 -15.17 -5.84
N GLU A 51 -1.77 -14.67 -4.62
CA GLU A 51 -0.61 -14.28 -3.81
C GLU A 51 -0.69 -15.01 -2.46
N TYR A 52 0.21 -15.96 -2.20
CA TYR A 52 0.20 -16.82 -0.99
C TYR A 52 -1.18 -17.45 -0.68
N GLY A 53 -1.92 -17.83 -1.72
CA GLY A 53 -3.24 -18.45 -1.62
C GLY A 53 -4.41 -17.45 -1.53
N VAL A 54 -4.15 -16.15 -1.42
CA VAL A 54 -5.16 -15.09 -1.45
C VAL A 54 -5.32 -14.58 -2.88
N LYS A 55 -6.58 -14.44 -3.34
CA LYS A 55 -6.92 -14.07 -4.72
C LYS A 55 -7.27 -12.60 -4.83
N PHE A 56 -6.79 -11.97 -5.90
CA PHE A 56 -7.09 -10.57 -6.21
C PHE A 56 -7.40 -10.41 -7.70
N ARG A 57 -8.31 -9.50 -8.00
CA ARG A 57 -8.52 -9.01 -9.36
C ARG A 57 -7.46 -7.95 -9.66
N ALA A 58 -6.64 -8.19 -10.66
CA ALA A 58 -5.73 -7.22 -11.26
C ALA A 58 -6.30 -6.76 -12.60
N ASP A 59 -6.52 -5.47 -12.74
CA ASP A 59 -7.05 -4.85 -13.97
C ASP A 59 -6.07 -3.79 -14.48
N PRO A 60 -5.18 -4.14 -15.40
CA PRO A 60 -4.18 -3.21 -15.91
C PRO A 60 -4.78 -2.02 -16.69
N ALA A 61 -6.01 -2.16 -17.23
CA ALA A 61 -6.65 -1.13 -18.02
C ALA A 61 -7.49 -0.13 -17.21
N GLY A 62 -8.00 -0.54 -16.04
CA GLY A 62 -9.02 0.21 -15.31
C GLY A 62 -8.55 0.87 -14.03
N ALA A 63 -7.30 0.69 -13.61
CA ALA A 63 -6.87 1.14 -12.29
C ALA A 63 -5.54 1.90 -12.32
N HIS A 64 -5.30 2.64 -11.24
CA HIS A 64 -4.00 3.26 -11.00
C HIS A 64 -2.85 2.24 -11.14
N LYS A 65 -1.85 2.56 -11.94
CA LYS A 65 -0.67 1.73 -12.24
C LYS A 65 -1.07 0.39 -12.92
N THR A 66 -0.71 -0.74 -12.30
CA THR A 66 -0.93 -2.09 -12.81
C THR A 66 -2.21 -2.74 -12.27
N GLY A 67 -3.05 -1.99 -11.56
CA GLY A 67 -4.28 -2.48 -10.93
C GLY A 67 -4.08 -3.30 -9.65
N PHE A 68 -2.84 -3.53 -9.24
CA PHE A 68 -2.48 -4.22 -8.01
C PHE A 68 -1.06 -3.83 -7.55
N PHE A 69 -0.86 -3.69 -6.25
CA PHE A 69 0.43 -3.32 -5.66
C PHE A 69 1.22 -4.56 -5.23
N ALA A 70 1.85 -5.22 -6.21
CA ALA A 70 2.63 -6.44 -5.96
C ALA A 70 3.86 -6.21 -5.06
N ASP A 71 4.37 -4.97 -5.01
CA ASP A 71 5.49 -4.56 -4.16
C ASP A 71 5.25 -4.76 -2.65
N GLN A 72 3.98 -4.78 -2.22
CA GLN A 72 3.58 -5.01 -0.82
C GLN A 72 3.38 -6.50 -0.48
N ARG A 73 3.61 -7.43 -1.40
CA ARG A 73 3.33 -8.87 -1.22
C ARG A 73 3.92 -9.46 0.05
N GLU A 74 5.21 -9.24 0.27
CA GLU A 74 5.92 -9.77 1.44
C GLU A 74 5.46 -9.11 2.75
N ASN A 75 5.08 -7.83 2.68
CA ASN A 75 4.58 -7.08 3.82
C ASN A 75 3.18 -7.57 4.22
N ARG A 76 2.30 -7.84 3.24
CA ARG A 76 0.98 -8.43 3.47
C ARG A 76 1.08 -9.81 4.10
N GLU A 77 1.92 -10.67 3.53
CA GLU A 77 2.11 -12.04 4.03
C GLU A 77 2.68 -12.02 5.46
N TRP A 78 3.70 -11.21 5.74
CA TRP A 78 4.27 -11.12 7.08
C TRP A 78 3.24 -10.65 8.11
N LEU A 79 2.47 -9.60 7.78
CA LEU A 79 1.46 -9.04 8.68
C LEU A 79 0.31 -10.03 8.92
N SER A 80 -0.10 -10.74 7.88
CA SER A 80 -1.23 -11.67 7.94
C SER A 80 -1.00 -12.85 8.90
N ARG A 81 0.25 -13.17 9.21
CA ARG A 81 0.61 -14.18 10.23
C ARG A 81 0.41 -13.70 11.66
N GLN A 82 0.10 -12.42 11.86
CA GLN A 82 -0.03 -11.77 13.17
C GLN A 82 -1.49 -11.42 13.53
N VAL A 83 -2.46 -11.75 12.66
CA VAL A 83 -3.84 -11.20 12.74
C VAL A 83 -4.89 -12.19 13.23
N GLU A 84 -4.59 -13.46 13.38
CA GLU A 84 -5.57 -14.48 13.78
C GLU A 84 -6.26 -14.09 15.09
N GLY A 85 -7.59 -14.08 15.10
CA GLY A 85 -8.43 -13.70 16.23
C GLY A 85 -8.42 -12.21 16.59
N LYS A 86 -7.72 -11.36 15.83
CA LYS A 86 -7.51 -9.94 16.14
C LYS A 86 -8.45 -9.02 15.36
N SER A 87 -8.73 -7.84 15.93
CA SER A 87 -9.36 -6.72 15.22
C SER A 87 -8.34 -5.94 14.41
N VAL A 88 -8.64 -5.68 13.13
CA VAL A 88 -7.73 -5.05 12.17
C VAL A 88 -8.38 -3.83 11.54
N LEU A 89 -7.66 -2.70 11.52
CA LEU A 89 -8.01 -1.49 10.78
C LEU A 89 -6.99 -1.24 9.67
N ASP A 90 -7.44 -1.22 8.42
CA ASP A 90 -6.61 -0.98 7.22
C ASP A 90 -6.98 0.40 6.65
N LEU A 91 -6.09 1.38 6.85
CA LEU A 91 -6.26 2.77 6.44
C LEU A 91 -5.59 3.02 5.08
N CYS A 92 -6.28 3.70 4.19
CA CYS A 92 -5.93 3.83 2.76
C CYS A 92 -5.87 2.44 2.11
N CYS A 93 -6.91 1.63 2.35
CA CYS A 93 -6.92 0.20 2.04
C CYS A 93 -6.90 -0.11 0.54
N ASN A 94 -7.09 0.89 -0.33
CA ASN A 94 -7.15 0.75 -1.78
C ASN A 94 -8.07 -0.42 -2.19
N THR A 95 -7.62 -1.34 -3.02
CA THR A 95 -8.36 -2.54 -3.45
C THR A 95 -8.43 -3.65 -2.39
N GLY A 96 -8.16 -3.32 -1.13
CA GLY A 96 -8.30 -4.21 0.02
C GLY A 96 -7.12 -5.17 0.23
N GLY A 97 -5.94 -4.82 -0.25
CA GLY A 97 -4.78 -5.71 -0.20
C GLY A 97 -4.51 -6.29 1.19
N PHE A 98 -4.33 -5.46 2.21
CA PHE A 98 -4.11 -5.90 3.58
C PHE A 98 -5.40 -6.41 4.25
N ALA A 99 -6.52 -5.71 4.06
CA ALA A 99 -7.80 -6.09 4.68
C ALA A 99 -8.27 -7.48 4.26
N VAL A 100 -8.18 -7.83 2.96
CA VAL A 100 -8.57 -9.14 2.45
C VAL A 100 -7.64 -10.23 2.99
N TYR A 101 -6.31 -9.97 3.05
CA TYR A 101 -5.37 -10.90 3.67
C TYR A 101 -5.72 -11.15 5.14
N ALA A 102 -5.93 -10.09 5.91
CA ALA A 102 -6.25 -10.20 7.33
C ALA A 102 -7.53 -11.04 7.55
N ALA A 103 -8.58 -10.76 6.78
CA ALA A 103 -9.83 -11.50 6.88
C ALA A 103 -9.67 -12.97 6.43
N ALA A 104 -8.91 -13.25 5.37
CA ALA A 104 -8.64 -14.61 4.89
C ALA A 104 -7.75 -15.42 5.85
N ARG A 105 -6.99 -14.76 6.73
CA ARG A 105 -6.12 -15.37 7.75
C ARG A 105 -6.73 -15.37 9.15
N GLY A 106 -8.05 -15.23 9.27
CA GLY A 106 -8.76 -15.46 10.53
C GLY A 106 -8.79 -14.28 11.49
N ALA A 107 -8.59 -13.05 11.02
CA ALA A 107 -8.89 -11.88 11.85
C ALA A 107 -10.36 -11.89 12.26
N SER A 108 -10.65 -11.55 13.53
CA SER A 108 -12.00 -11.59 14.09
C SER A 108 -12.89 -10.47 13.55
N GLU A 109 -12.28 -9.32 13.29
CA GLU A 109 -12.93 -8.16 12.69
C GLU A 109 -11.92 -7.44 11.79
N VAL A 110 -12.36 -7.03 10.61
CA VAL A 110 -11.54 -6.24 9.70
C VAL A 110 -12.34 -5.07 9.14
N VAL A 111 -11.79 -3.87 9.29
CA VAL A 111 -12.32 -2.65 8.70
C VAL A 111 -11.29 -2.06 7.75
N GLY A 112 -11.65 -1.90 6.47
CA GLY A 112 -10.85 -1.19 5.47
C GLY A 112 -11.45 0.18 5.17
N VAL A 113 -10.64 1.23 5.18
CA VAL A 113 -11.06 2.62 4.96
C VAL A 113 -10.29 3.21 3.79
N ASP A 114 -11.00 3.75 2.82
CA ASP A 114 -10.42 4.52 1.71
C ASP A 114 -11.36 5.65 1.30
N ILE A 115 -10.81 6.73 0.76
CA ILE A 115 -11.59 7.87 0.28
C ILE A 115 -12.23 7.60 -1.08
N ASP A 116 -11.67 6.70 -1.86
CA ASP A 116 -12.09 6.39 -3.22
C ASP A 116 -13.14 5.26 -3.21
N GLN A 117 -14.35 5.61 -3.67
CA GLN A 117 -15.47 4.68 -3.77
C GLN A 117 -15.23 3.54 -4.77
N ASP A 118 -14.51 3.80 -5.85
CA ASP A 118 -14.30 2.81 -6.90
C ASP A 118 -13.35 1.70 -6.42
N VAL A 119 -12.27 2.08 -5.74
CA VAL A 119 -11.36 1.08 -5.15
C VAL A 119 -12.03 0.28 -4.04
N ILE A 120 -12.95 0.87 -3.28
CA ILE A 120 -13.78 0.17 -2.29
C ILE A 120 -14.67 -0.89 -2.94
N GLN A 121 -15.24 -0.64 -4.12
CA GLN A 121 -16.02 -1.66 -4.85
C GLN A 121 -15.13 -2.81 -5.31
N ILE A 122 -13.92 -2.52 -5.78
CA ILE A 122 -12.94 -3.54 -6.14
C ILE A 122 -12.53 -4.35 -4.89
N ALA A 123 -12.29 -3.71 -3.75
CA ALA A 123 -11.97 -4.37 -2.48
C ALA A 123 -13.06 -5.34 -2.04
N LYS A 124 -14.34 -4.96 -2.15
CA LYS A 124 -15.49 -5.85 -1.89
C LYS A 124 -15.50 -7.06 -2.84
N GLY A 125 -15.15 -6.85 -4.12
CA GLY A 125 -14.99 -7.92 -5.10
C GLY A 125 -13.87 -8.89 -4.71
N ASN A 126 -12.71 -8.37 -4.32
CA ASN A 126 -11.57 -9.16 -3.85
C ASN A 126 -11.89 -9.97 -2.59
N ALA A 127 -12.63 -9.38 -1.65
CA ALA A 127 -13.10 -10.10 -0.47
C ALA A 127 -13.99 -11.31 -0.84
N LYS A 128 -14.92 -11.14 -1.80
CA LYS A 128 -15.78 -12.22 -2.29
C LYS A 128 -14.99 -13.37 -2.93
N LEU A 129 -13.92 -13.07 -3.69
CA LEU A 129 -13.04 -14.09 -4.28
C LEU A 129 -12.41 -15.02 -3.23
N ASN A 130 -12.29 -14.54 -2.00
CA ASN A 130 -11.65 -15.25 -0.88
C ASN A 130 -12.67 -15.74 0.18
N ASN A 131 -13.97 -15.63 -0.06
CA ASN A 131 -15.01 -15.89 0.94
C ASN A 131 -14.81 -15.10 2.26
N ALA A 132 -14.10 -13.97 2.18
CA ALA A 132 -13.80 -13.08 3.31
C ALA A 132 -14.88 -12.00 3.45
N ARG A 133 -15.05 -11.47 4.68
CA ARG A 133 -16.11 -10.50 4.97
C ARG A 133 -15.60 -9.27 5.74
N PRO A 134 -14.54 -8.59 5.29
CA PRO A 134 -14.15 -7.33 5.88
C PRO A 134 -15.25 -6.27 5.64
N LYS A 135 -15.39 -5.33 6.57
CA LYS A 135 -16.21 -4.13 6.39
C LYS A 135 -15.38 -3.08 5.64
N PHE A 136 -15.90 -2.55 4.53
CA PHE A 136 -15.26 -1.45 3.82
C PHE A 136 -16.07 -0.16 3.97
N VAL A 137 -15.37 0.92 4.29
CA VAL A 137 -15.92 2.25 4.55
C VAL A 137 -15.29 3.26 3.61
N GLN A 138 -16.11 3.99 2.87
CA GLN A 138 -15.64 5.15 2.12
C GLN A 138 -15.54 6.35 3.06
N ALA A 139 -14.35 6.80 3.37
CA ALA A 139 -14.11 7.97 4.23
C ALA A 139 -12.69 8.54 4.05
N ASP A 140 -12.55 9.83 4.35
CA ASP A 140 -11.25 10.43 4.63
C ASP A 140 -10.77 9.93 6.00
N ILE A 141 -9.53 9.44 6.06
CA ILE A 141 -8.96 8.85 7.28
C ILE A 141 -8.78 9.86 8.42
N PHE A 142 -8.63 11.16 8.14
CA PHE A 142 -8.45 12.18 9.18
C PHE A 142 -9.70 12.36 10.06
N PRO A 143 -10.89 12.67 9.51
CA PRO A 143 -12.12 12.69 10.31
C PRO A 143 -12.45 11.31 10.87
N TYR A 144 -12.28 10.22 10.08
CA TYR A 144 -12.54 8.86 10.53
C TYR A 144 -11.78 8.50 11.81
N LEU A 145 -10.46 8.76 11.85
CA LEU A 145 -9.63 8.46 13.00
C LEU A 145 -9.96 9.34 14.22
N ARG A 146 -10.30 10.62 14.02
CA ARG A 146 -10.74 11.49 15.12
C ARG A 146 -12.04 10.99 15.75
N ASP A 147 -12.99 10.58 14.91
CA ASP A 147 -14.27 10.05 15.37
C ASP A 147 -14.10 8.69 16.06
N ALA A 148 -13.24 7.81 15.54
CA ALA A 148 -12.92 6.54 16.18
C ALA A 148 -12.29 6.76 17.57
N ALA A 149 -11.33 7.66 17.67
CA ALA A 149 -10.68 8.02 18.94
C ALA A 149 -11.69 8.63 19.95
N ASN A 150 -12.58 9.52 19.49
CA ASN A 150 -13.63 10.12 20.32
C ASN A 150 -14.63 9.06 20.86
N ARG A 151 -14.87 7.98 20.10
CA ARG A 151 -15.70 6.84 20.52
C ARG A 151 -14.93 5.82 21.37
N GLY A 152 -13.62 6.02 21.59
CA GLY A 152 -12.78 5.07 22.30
C GLY A 152 -12.52 3.77 21.55
N GLU A 153 -12.69 3.77 20.22
CA GLU A 153 -12.43 2.59 19.38
C GLU A 153 -10.93 2.31 19.30
N GLN A 154 -10.55 1.07 19.51
CA GLN A 154 -9.17 0.62 19.42
C GLN A 154 -9.09 -0.75 18.72
N TYR A 155 -8.00 -0.95 17.98
CA TYR A 155 -7.76 -2.16 17.20
C TYR A 155 -6.47 -2.85 17.62
N ASP A 156 -6.45 -4.17 17.52
CA ASP A 156 -5.26 -4.98 17.82
C ASP A 156 -4.15 -4.76 16.77
N VAL A 157 -4.57 -4.48 15.53
CA VAL A 157 -3.67 -4.21 14.40
C VAL A 157 -4.19 -3.01 13.62
N VAL A 158 -3.33 -2.00 13.43
CA VAL A 158 -3.64 -0.84 12.58
C VAL A 158 -2.59 -0.76 11.47
N ILE A 159 -3.07 -0.61 10.24
CA ILE A 159 -2.28 -0.51 9.02
C ILE A 159 -2.49 0.87 8.43
N LEU A 160 -1.42 1.53 8.00
CA LEU A 160 -1.46 2.84 7.36
C LEU A 160 -0.56 2.83 6.12
N ASP A 161 -1.17 2.63 4.94
CA ASP A 161 -0.46 2.57 3.65
C ASP A 161 -0.95 3.67 2.69
N PRO A 162 -0.59 4.93 2.95
CA PRO A 162 -1.09 6.05 2.17
C PRO A 162 -0.43 6.14 0.79
N ALA A 163 -1.12 6.79 -0.15
CA ALA A 163 -0.59 7.11 -1.46
C ALA A 163 0.67 7.98 -1.38
N LYS A 164 1.42 8.00 -2.47
CA LYS A 164 2.64 8.83 -2.60
C LYS A 164 2.35 10.29 -2.29
N MET A 165 3.06 10.87 -1.32
CA MET A 165 2.79 12.21 -0.81
C MET A 165 3.41 13.33 -1.65
N THR A 166 4.54 13.08 -2.32
CA THR A 166 5.15 14.06 -3.21
C THR A 166 6.00 13.41 -4.29
N ARG A 167 6.14 14.13 -5.41
CA ARG A 167 7.08 13.84 -6.50
C ARG A 167 8.15 14.95 -6.62
N ASP A 168 8.05 15.97 -5.77
CA ASP A 168 8.87 17.17 -5.79
C ASP A 168 9.73 17.26 -4.52
N ARG A 169 11.03 17.59 -4.68
CA ARG A 169 11.97 17.74 -3.57
C ARG A 169 11.62 18.92 -2.65
N GLU A 170 11.07 19.97 -3.19
CA GLU A 170 10.65 21.17 -2.40
C GLU A 170 9.48 20.85 -1.45
N GLN A 171 8.69 19.83 -1.77
CA GLN A 171 7.52 19.43 -1.00
C GLN A 171 7.81 18.33 0.04
N VAL A 172 9.05 17.87 0.19
CA VAL A 172 9.39 16.78 1.12
C VAL A 172 9.04 17.12 2.56
N ILE A 173 9.29 18.37 2.99
CA ILE A 173 8.96 18.83 4.36
C ILE A 173 7.45 18.77 4.61
N ALA A 174 6.65 19.24 3.65
CA ALA A 174 5.19 19.18 3.73
C ALA A 174 4.68 17.73 3.74
N ALA A 175 5.28 16.86 2.94
CA ALA A 175 4.99 15.43 2.92
C ALA A 175 5.28 14.77 4.27
N LEU A 176 6.43 15.03 4.89
CA LEU A 176 6.79 14.53 6.22
C LEU A 176 5.83 15.02 7.31
N LYS A 177 5.36 16.28 7.24
CA LYS A 177 4.34 16.79 8.16
C LYS A 177 3.03 16.02 8.01
N LYS A 178 2.60 15.77 6.77
CA LYS A 178 1.38 14.99 6.51
C LYS A 178 1.50 13.54 7.01
N TYR A 179 2.65 12.88 6.78
CA TYR A 179 2.93 11.57 7.37
C TYR A 179 2.88 11.59 8.90
N LEU A 180 3.45 12.62 9.54
CA LEU A 180 3.42 12.77 10.99
C LEU A 180 1.98 12.86 11.52
N ASP A 181 1.15 13.70 10.91
CA ASP A 181 -0.24 13.87 11.33
C ASP A 181 -1.06 12.58 11.18
N MET A 182 -0.89 11.86 10.07
CA MET A 182 -1.55 10.58 9.84
C MET A 182 -1.10 9.51 10.84
N ASN A 183 0.20 9.34 11.03
CA ASN A 183 0.77 8.35 11.95
C ASN A 183 0.39 8.64 13.40
N LYS A 184 0.39 9.90 13.81
CA LYS A 184 -0.05 10.33 15.15
C LYS A 184 -1.50 9.92 15.41
N LEU A 185 -2.41 10.17 14.48
CA LEU A 185 -3.82 9.80 14.62
C LEU A 185 -4.01 8.28 14.62
N ALA A 186 -3.32 7.58 13.72
CA ALA A 186 -3.41 6.12 13.63
C ALA A 186 -2.91 5.42 14.89
N LEU A 187 -1.82 5.91 15.50
CA LEU A 187 -1.29 5.40 16.78
C LEU A 187 -2.30 5.57 17.93
N GLY A 188 -3.15 6.60 17.89
CA GLY A 188 -4.18 6.85 18.90
C GLY A 188 -5.25 5.75 18.98
N VAL A 189 -5.46 4.98 17.92
CA VAL A 189 -6.46 3.90 17.85
C VAL A 189 -5.85 2.50 17.90
N VAL A 190 -4.56 2.38 18.19
CA VAL A 190 -3.90 1.08 18.45
C VAL A 190 -4.08 0.72 19.91
N LYS A 191 -4.51 -0.51 20.21
CA LYS A 191 -4.54 -1.03 21.60
C LYS A 191 -3.15 -1.08 22.22
N PRO A 192 -2.99 -0.94 23.55
CA PRO A 192 -1.77 -1.36 24.24
C PRO A 192 -1.40 -2.80 23.88
N GLY A 193 -0.13 -3.06 23.58
CA GLY A 193 0.34 -4.35 23.07
C GLY A 193 0.03 -4.62 21.59
N GLY A 194 -0.73 -3.74 20.94
CA GLY A 194 -1.15 -3.89 19.54
C GLY A 194 -0.03 -3.65 18.54
N LEU A 195 -0.29 -4.04 17.30
CA LEU A 195 0.64 -3.91 16.18
C LEU A 195 0.26 -2.70 15.31
N PHE A 196 1.24 -1.87 14.98
CA PHE A 196 1.12 -0.78 14.03
C PHE A 196 2.03 -1.01 12.83
N ALA A 197 1.47 -1.05 11.63
CA ALA A 197 2.22 -1.17 10.37
C ALA A 197 2.04 0.13 9.57
N THR A 198 3.12 0.82 9.26
CA THR A 198 3.08 2.08 8.52
C THR A 198 4.03 2.07 7.34
N PHE A 199 3.58 2.69 6.23
CA PHE A 199 4.26 2.62 4.96
C PHE A 199 4.46 4.00 4.32
N SER A 200 5.47 4.09 3.48
CA SER A 200 5.68 5.23 2.59
C SER A 200 6.24 4.76 1.25
N CYS A 201 5.54 5.04 0.17
CA CYS A 201 6.01 4.83 -1.20
C CYS A 201 6.62 6.10 -1.84
N THR A 202 6.93 7.14 -1.04
CA THR A 202 7.55 8.38 -1.50
C THR A 202 9.07 8.21 -1.59
N GLY A 203 9.62 7.98 -2.79
CA GLY A 203 11.07 7.75 -3.00
C GLY A 203 11.96 8.89 -2.52
N LEU A 204 11.45 10.13 -2.50
CA LEU A 204 12.17 11.31 -2.00
C LEU A 204 12.27 11.41 -0.48
N VAL A 205 11.51 10.62 0.27
CA VAL A 205 11.60 10.49 1.73
C VAL A 205 12.51 9.30 2.03
N SER A 206 13.66 9.55 2.66
CA SER A 206 14.58 8.49 3.06
C SER A 206 14.00 7.65 4.20
N GLU A 207 14.56 6.45 4.41
CA GLU A 207 14.17 5.59 5.54
C GLU A 207 14.44 6.28 6.87
N GLU A 208 15.59 6.94 7.01
CA GLU A 208 15.96 7.70 8.21
C GLU A 208 14.95 8.82 8.52
N GLN A 209 14.58 9.60 7.50
CA GLN A 209 13.55 10.65 7.65
C GLN A 209 12.19 10.07 8.04
N PHE A 210 11.83 8.89 7.49
CA PHE A 210 10.58 8.24 7.83
C PHE A 210 10.57 7.69 9.26
N LEU A 211 11.69 7.11 9.71
CA LEU A 211 11.86 6.65 11.10
C LEU A 211 11.88 7.81 12.10
N ASP A 212 12.54 8.94 11.77
CA ASP A 212 12.49 10.15 12.61
C ASP A 212 11.07 10.71 12.73
N MET A 213 10.35 10.80 11.59
CA MET A 213 8.94 11.19 11.57
C MET A 213 8.10 10.28 12.46
N LEU A 214 8.30 8.95 12.39
CA LEU A 214 7.55 7.99 13.18
C LEU A 214 7.84 8.12 14.69
N ARG A 215 9.11 8.32 15.09
CA ARG A 215 9.49 8.60 16.47
C ARG A 215 8.77 9.84 17.01
N ARG A 216 8.69 10.91 16.20
CA ARG A 216 7.96 12.13 16.56
C ARG A 216 6.46 11.91 16.64
N ALA A 217 5.88 11.12 15.71
CA ALA A 217 4.47 10.77 15.76
C ALA A 217 4.11 10.01 17.04
N ALA A 218 4.94 9.06 17.46
CA ALA A 218 4.79 8.35 18.72
C ALA A 218 4.85 9.30 19.92
N TYR A 219 5.84 10.17 19.98
CA TYR A 219 5.96 11.17 21.04
C TYR A 219 4.72 12.08 21.14
N PHE A 220 4.25 12.63 20.01
CA PHE A 220 3.09 13.53 19.99
C PHE A 220 1.75 12.81 20.20
N SER A 221 1.68 11.49 20.03
CA SER A 221 0.50 10.69 20.38
C SER A 221 0.53 10.19 21.84
N GLY A 222 1.61 10.46 22.60
CA GLY A 222 1.81 9.95 23.95
C GLY A 222 2.00 8.42 23.97
N ARG A 223 2.48 7.82 22.88
CA ARG A 223 2.62 6.36 22.76
C ARG A 223 4.10 5.97 22.69
N THR A 224 4.41 4.85 23.33
CA THR A 224 5.71 4.20 23.22
C THR A 224 5.64 3.07 22.20
N ILE A 225 6.53 3.09 21.21
CA ILE A 225 6.56 2.07 20.15
C ILE A 225 7.89 1.33 20.13
N GLN A 226 7.84 0.04 19.91
CA GLN A 226 8.98 -0.83 19.67
C GLN A 226 8.98 -1.26 18.22
N ILE A 227 10.03 -0.94 17.46
CA ILE A 227 10.17 -1.36 16.06
C ILE A 227 10.52 -2.84 16.03
N LEU A 228 9.66 -3.65 15.41
CA LEU A 228 9.84 -5.09 15.26
C LEU A 228 10.55 -5.44 13.95
N LYS A 229 10.25 -4.66 12.89
CA LYS A 229 10.78 -4.91 11.56
C LYS A 229 10.80 -3.61 10.75
N VAL A 230 11.88 -3.41 10.00
CA VAL A 230 11.96 -2.45 8.90
C VAL A 230 12.15 -3.26 7.63
N ALA A 231 11.33 -2.97 6.61
CA ALA A 231 11.31 -3.68 5.34
C ALA A 231 11.08 -2.70 4.16
N GLY A 232 11.02 -3.24 2.97
CA GLY A 232 10.75 -2.51 1.74
C GLY A 232 9.82 -3.26 0.81
N ALA A 233 10.01 -3.06 -0.48
CA ALA A 233 9.33 -3.81 -1.52
C ALA A 233 9.78 -5.28 -1.55
N GLY A 234 8.97 -6.15 -2.12
CA GLY A 234 9.32 -7.54 -2.33
C GLY A 234 10.53 -7.72 -3.26
N PRO A 235 11.14 -8.91 -3.30
CA PRO A 235 12.35 -9.19 -4.09
C PRO A 235 12.15 -9.06 -5.61
N ASP A 236 10.93 -9.06 -6.08
CA ASP A 236 10.52 -8.77 -7.45
C ASP A 236 10.55 -7.27 -7.80
N HIS A 237 10.80 -6.41 -6.82
CA HIS A 237 11.01 -4.97 -6.97
C HIS A 237 12.41 -4.58 -6.44
N PRO A 238 13.49 -5.04 -7.09
CA PRO A 238 14.85 -4.75 -6.63
C PRO A 238 15.16 -3.25 -6.76
N PHE A 239 16.01 -2.75 -5.88
CA PHE A 239 16.53 -1.40 -5.96
C PHE A 239 18.02 -1.40 -6.31
N MET A 240 18.46 -0.31 -6.95
CA MET A 240 19.86 -0.15 -7.33
C MET A 240 20.65 0.46 -6.17
N ALA A 241 21.75 -0.17 -5.78
CA ALA A 241 22.56 0.27 -4.64
C ALA A 241 23.08 1.73 -4.76
N HIS A 242 23.33 2.19 -5.97
CA HIS A 242 23.79 3.56 -6.26
C HIS A 242 22.67 4.56 -6.57
N VAL A 243 21.38 4.13 -6.55
CA VAL A 243 20.21 4.99 -6.79
C VAL A 243 19.27 4.84 -5.59
N GLN A 244 19.46 5.67 -4.57
CA GLN A 244 18.70 5.57 -3.31
C GLN A 244 17.20 5.76 -3.52
N GLU A 245 16.79 6.59 -4.47
CA GLU A 245 15.38 6.83 -4.80
C GLU A 245 14.67 5.57 -5.35
N SER A 246 15.41 4.60 -5.85
CA SER A 246 14.86 3.30 -6.28
C SER A 246 14.39 2.45 -5.08
N ARG A 247 14.88 2.70 -3.87
CA ARG A 247 14.37 2.17 -2.60
C ARG A 247 13.17 3.00 -2.14
N TYR A 248 12.14 3.03 -2.97
CA TYR A 248 11.01 3.93 -2.79
C TYR A 248 10.04 3.51 -1.67
N LEU A 249 9.87 2.20 -1.41
CA LEU A 249 8.96 1.68 -0.39
C LEU A 249 9.69 1.50 0.94
N LYS A 250 9.16 2.12 1.99
CA LYS A 250 9.52 1.90 3.39
C LYS A 250 8.34 1.27 4.09
N ALA A 251 8.57 0.19 4.82
CA ALA A 251 7.61 -0.53 5.63
C ALA A 251 8.15 -0.65 7.05
N VAL A 252 7.43 -0.14 8.04
CA VAL A 252 7.84 -0.21 9.45
C VAL A 252 6.71 -0.86 10.25
N PHE A 253 7.06 -1.93 10.95
CA PHE A 253 6.16 -2.68 11.81
C PHE A 253 6.55 -2.46 13.26
N CYS A 254 5.61 -1.97 14.06
CA CYS A 254 5.84 -1.59 15.45
C CYS A 254 4.87 -2.29 16.38
N ARG A 255 5.30 -2.56 17.61
CA ARG A 255 4.41 -2.83 18.73
C ARG A 255 4.21 -1.57 19.53
N VAL A 256 2.98 -1.26 19.88
CA VAL A 256 2.66 -0.22 20.86
C VAL A 256 2.74 -0.85 22.24
N VAL A 257 3.58 -0.33 23.14
CA VAL A 257 3.88 -0.99 24.44
C VAL A 257 3.03 -0.47 25.59
N ASP A 258 2.41 0.71 25.42
CA ASP A 258 1.57 1.38 26.44
C ASP A 258 0.19 1.76 25.91
#